data_2b9f93f129816607e7a473f167cadaf0
#
_entry.id   2b9f93f129816607e7a473f167cadaf0
#
_cell.length_a   1.000
_cell.length_b   1.000
_cell.length_c   1.000
_cell.angle_alpha   90.00
_cell.angle_beta   90.00
_cell.angle_gamma   90.00
#
_symmetry.space_group_name_H-M   'P 1'
#
loop_
_entity.id
_entity.type
_entity.pdbx_description
1 polymer ?
#
loop_
_entity_poly.entity_id
_entity_poly.type
_entity_poly.pdbx_seq_one_letter_code
_entity_poly.pdbx_strand_id
1 'polypeptide(L)'
;VESGKQAVNRLLTSAVSSFTERVQSYLPEQDVFKLVLEQDGKEVCRFGLERDGQLHTALSGAEWARLTLALACASATGKEDLLVFTPEERAFDPKTLRDVMAALSDAPGQVILTSPIKHKGRLPKGWTVVEIEEAAFDSTQTEGGVSLSM
;
A
#
# COMPACT_ATOMS: atom_id res chain seq x y z
N VAL A 1 -41.13 -7.11 11.71
CA VAL A 1 -40.61 -7.20 10.34
C VAL A 1 -39.61 -6.06 10.17
N GLU A 2 -38.37 -6.42 10.05
CA GLU A 2 -37.31 -5.43 9.82
C GLU A 2 -37.50 -4.78 8.44
N SER A 3 -37.50 -3.45 8.35
CA SER A 3 -37.64 -2.78 7.05
C SER A 3 -36.43 -3.09 6.15
N GLY A 4 -36.62 -3.20 4.83
CA GLY A 4 -35.56 -3.47 3.89
C GLY A 4 -34.36 -2.49 4.00
N LYS A 5 -34.61 -1.24 4.40
CA LYS A 5 -33.57 -0.24 4.70
C LYS A 5 -32.67 -0.63 5.88
N GLN A 6 -33.26 -1.19 6.95
CA GLN A 6 -32.49 -1.63 8.11
C GLN A 6 -31.59 -2.83 7.77
N ALA A 7 -32.08 -3.77 6.97
CA ALA A 7 -31.27 -4.91 6.51
C ALA A 7 -30.10 -4.45 5.63
N VAL A 8 -30.31 -3.54 4.69
CA VAL A 8 -29.27 -2.95 3.86
C VAL A 8 -28.24 -2.22 4.71
N ASN A 9 -28.66 -1.39 5.65
CA ASN A 9 -27.74 -0.67 6.53
C ASN A 9 -26.88 -1.60 7.39
N ARG A 10 -27.45 -2.70 7.90
CA ARG A 10 -26.68 -3.72 8.64
C ARG A 10 -25.64 -4.39 7.76
N LEU A 11 -26.00 -4.77 6.53
CA LEU A 11 -25.07 -5.38 5.58
C LEU A 11 -23.93 -4.42 5.21
N LEU A 12 -24.23 -3.16 4.94
CA LEU A 12 -23.23 -2.13 4.66
C LEU A 12 -22.31 -1.92 5.86
N THR A 13 -22.85 -1.78 7.07
CA THR A 13 -22.06 -1.61 8.29
C THR A 13 -21.14 -2.80 8.51
N SER A 14 -21.64 -4.03 8.33
CA SER A 14 -20.83 -5.24 8.47
C SER A 14 -19.71 -5.33 7.41
N ALA A 15 -20.02 -5.00 6.16
CA ALA A 15 -19.04 -5.01 5.08
C ALA A 15 -17.93 -3.97 5.30
N VAL A 16 -18.31 -2.76 5.74
CA VAL A 16 -17.40 -1.67 6.08
C VAL A 16 -16.49 -2.04 7.26
N SER A 17 -17.07 -2.63 8.31
CA SER A 17 -16.30 -3.08 9.47
C SER A 17 -15.28 -4.14 9.08
N SER A 18 -15.71 -5.17 8.34
CA SER A 18 -14.82 -6.22 7.86
C SER A 18 -13.70 -5.69 6.95
N PHE A 19 -14.01 -4.74 6.07
CA PHE A 19 -13.00 -4.11 5.23
C PHE A 19 -12.01 -3.29 6.06
N THR A 20 -12.51 -2.50 7.02
CA THR A 20 -11.69 -1.69 7.93
C THR A 20 -10.73 -2.56 8.74
N GLU A 21 -11.19 -3.67 9.28
CA GLU A 21 -10.36 -4.64 10.00
C GLU A 21 -9.26 -5.24 9.12
N ARG A 22 -9.60 -5.56 7.87
CA ARG A 22 -8.62 -6.06 6.89
C ARG A 22 -7.57 -5.01 6.55
N VAL A 23 -7.95 -3.76 6.31
CA VAL A 23 -6.99 -2.67 6.08
C VAL A 23 -6.08 -2.50 7.29
N GLN A 24 -6.66 -2.50 8.49
CA GLN A 24 -5.90 -2.36 9.74
C GLN A 24 -4.87 -3.46 9.92
N SER A 25 -5.15 -4.69 9.51
CA SER A 25 -4.22 -5.81 9.64
C SER A 25 -2.96 -5.68 8.78
N TYR A 26 -2.98 -4.82 7.76
CA TYR A 26 -1.83 -4.55 6.87
C TYR A 26 -1.16 -3.20 7.15
N LEU A 27 -1.56 -2.50 8.21
CA LEU A 27 -0.91 -1.27 8.65
C LEU A 27 0.06 -1.55 9.81
N PRO A 28 1.18 -0.81 9.91
CA PRO A 28 1.99 -0.80 11.13
C PRO A 28 1.17 -0.38 12.36
N GLU A 29 1.53 -0.89 13.53
CA GLU A 29 0.78 -0.70 14.79
C GLU A 29 0.51 0.77 15.15
N GLN A 30 1.39 1.68 14.75
CA GLN A 30 1.23 3.11 15.02
C GLN A 30 0.18 3.80 14.14
N ASP A 31 -0.25 3.17 13.06
CA ASP A 31 -1.20 3.74 12.11
C ASP A 31 -2.58 3.11 12.33
N VAL A 32 -3.58 3.93 12.61
CA VAL A 32 -4.97 3.49 12.79
C VAL A 32 -5.80 3.96 11.61
N PHE A 33 -6.35 3.02 10.86
CA PHE A 33 -7.22 3.33 9.72
C PHE A 33 -8.59 3.81 10.18
N LYS A 34 -9.07 4.87 9.59
CA LYS A 34 -10.42 5.38 9.82
C LYS A 34 -11.15 5.65 8.51
N LEU A 35 -12.35 5.12 8.41
CA LEU A 35 -13.30 5.35 7.32
C LEU A 35 -14.56 5.99 7.89
N VAL A 36 -14.98 7.10 7.30
CA VAL A 36 -16.19 7.85 7.67
C VAL A 36 -17.12 7.89 6.48
N LEU A 37 -18.32 7.34 6.64
CA LEU A 37 -19.36 7.28 5.60
C LEU A 37 -20.52 8.25 5.86
N GLU A 38 -20.60 8.81 7.05
CA GLU A 38 -21.60 9.81 7.41
C GLU A 38 -20.96 10.92 8.26
N GLN A 39 -21.28 12.16 7.96
CA GLN A 39 -20.88 13.32 8.74
C GLN A 39 -22.01 14.34 8.76
N ASP A 40 -22.44 14.76 9.96
CA ASP A 40 -23.51 15.77 10.15
C ASP A 40 -24.84 15.39 9.43
N GLY A 41 -25.18 14.09 9.44
CA GLY A 41 -26.37 13.56 8.77
C GLY A 41 -26.29 13.51 7.25
N LYS A 42 -25.12 13.72 6.66
CA LYS A 42 -24.89 13.61 5.22
C LYS A 42 -24.00 12.41 4.90
N GLU A 43 -24.34 11.73 3.81
CA GLU A 43 -23.49 10.69 3.27
C GLU A 43 -22.18 11.31 2.76
N VAL A 44 -21.08 10.77 3.23
CA VAL A 44 -19.72 11.15 2.82
C VAL A 44 -18.90 9.87 2.65
N CYS A 45 -17.78 9.97 1.93
CA CYS A 45 -16.79 8.91 1.91
C CYS A 45 -15.43 9.55 2.15
N ARG A 46 -14.96 9.47 3.39
CA ARG A 46 -13.66 10.01 3.79
C ARG A 46 -12.87 8.94 4.53
N PHE A 47 -11.62 8.79 4.19
CA PHE A 47 -10.73 7.86 4.85
C PHE A 47 -9.35 8.46 5.06
N GLY A 48 -8.61 7.90 5.98
CA GLY A 48 -7.27 8.34 6.35
C GLY A 48 -6.79 7.62 7.61
N LEU A 49 -5.94 8.29 8.35
CA LEU A 49 -5.46 7.80 9.64
C LEU A 49 -6.13 8.54 10.80
N GLU A 50 -6.41 7.80 11.87
CA GLU A 50 -6.93 8.38 13.09
C GLU A 50 -5.78 8.84 13.99
N ARG A 51 -5.92 10.05 14.54
CA ARG A 51 -5.06 10.59 15.58
C ARG A 51 -5.95 11.33 16.59
N ASP A 52 -5.75 11.03 17.85
CA ASP A 52 -6.54 11.63 18.95
C ASP A 52 -8.07 11.56 18.71
N GLY A 53 -8.54 10.43 18.17
CA GLY A 53 -9.95 10.20 17.86
C GLY A 53 -10.46 10.91 16.59
N GLN A 54 -9.62 11.70 15.92
CA GLN A 54 -10.00 12.47 14.73
C GLN A 54 -9.44 11.86 13.43
N LEU A 55 -10.21 11.99 12.35
CA LEU A 55 -9.79 11.60 11.02
C LEU A 55 -8.82 12.63 10.44
N HIS A 56 -7.60 12.20 10.11
CA HIS A 56 -6.62 12.97 9.37
C HIS A 56 -6.54 12.48 7.92
N THR A 57 -6.83 13.37 6.97
CA THR A 57 -6.74 13.11 5.52
C THR A 57 -5.54 13.79 4.88
N ALA A 58 -4.93 14.77 5.56
CA ALA A 58 -3.68 15.40 5.13
C ALA A 58 -2.50 14.56 5.65
N LEU A 59 -2.15 13.53 4.90
CA LEU A 59 -1.10 12.58 5.24
C LEU A 59 0.21 12.93 4.56
N SER A 60 1.34 12.62 5.19
CA SER A 60 2.65 12.67 4.56
C SER A 60 2.78 11.62 3.44
N GLY A 61 3.75 11.78 2.55
CA GLY A 61 3.98 10.81 1.47
C GLY A 61 4.21 9.39 1.97
N ALA A 62 4.94 9.21 3.07
CA ALA A 62 5.17 7.89 3.66
C ALA A 62 3.90 7.28 4.28
N GLU A 63 3.05 8.09 4.90
CA GLU A 63 1.75 7.65 5.43
C GLU A 63 0.80 7.26 4.30
N TRP A 64 0.73 8.04 3.24
CA TRP A 64 -0.04 7.70 2.04
C TRP A 64 0.44 6.39 1.42
N ALA A 65 1.75 6.20 1.29
CA ALA A 65 2.31 4.97 0.76
C ALA A 65 1.91 3.74 1.59
N ARG A 66 2.02 3.82 2.93
CA ARG A 66 1.60 2.74 3.83
C ARG A 66 0.11 2.44 3.72
N LEU A 67 -0.71 3.49 3.73
CA LEU A 67 -2.16 3.35 3.61
C LEU A 67 -2.57 2.75 2.26
N THR A 68 -1.96 3.19 1.16
CA THR A 68 -2.21 2.65 -0.18
C THR A 68 -1.87 1.17 -0.26
N LEU A 69 -0.73 0.76 0.30
CA LEU A 69 -0.33 -0.64 0.37
C LEU A 69 -1.34 -1.48 1.16
N ALA A 70 -1.76 -0.99 2.33
CA ALA A 70 -2.74 -1.68 3.16
C ALA A 70 -4.10 -1.82 2.47
N LEU A 71 -4.58 -0.76 1.79
CA LEU A 71 -5.81 -0.79 1.00
C LEU A 71 -5.72 -1.79 -0.16
N ALA A 72 -4.59 -1.82 -0.87
CA ALA A 72 -4.38 -2.76 -1.97
C ALA A 72 -4.37 -4.22 -1.46
N CYS A 73 -3.66 -4.52 -0.37
CA CYS A 73 -3.66 -5.85 0.24
C CYS A 73 -5.04 -6.26 0.77
N ALA A 74 -5.78 -5.32 1.38
CA ALA A 74 -7.14 -5.58 1.85
C ALA A 74 -8.13 -5.84 0.71
N SER A 75 -7.85 -5.32 -0.49
CA SER A 75 -8.66 -5.53 -1.68
C SER A 75 -8.30 -6.82 -2.43
N ALA A 76 -7.12 -7.37 -2.20
CA ALA A 76 -6.70 -8.63 -2.78
C ALA A 76 -7.55 -9.79 -2.23
N THR A 77 -8.02 -10.68 -3.12
CA THR A 77 -8.96 -11.73 -2.77
C THR A 77 -8.37 -13.13 -2.83
N GLY A 78 -7.19 -13.30 -3.44
CA GLY A 78 -6.62 -14.61 -3.68
C GLY A 78 -5.09 -14.67 -3.61
N LYS A 79 -4.57 -15.91 -3.56
CA LYS A 79 -3.14 -16.18 -3.59
C LYS A 79 -2.48 -15.89 -4.94
N GLU A 80 -3.28 -15.77 -5.98
CA GLU A 80 -2.86 -15.46 -7.35
C GLU A 80 -2.64 -13.95 -7.57
N ASP A 81 -3.05 -13.12 -6.60
CA ASP A 81 -2.92 -11.66 -6.73
C ASP A 81 -1.45 -11.25 -6.59
N LEU A 82 -1.01 -10.38 -7.48
CA LEU A 82 0.31 -9.77 -7.46
C LEU A 82 0.19 -8.27 -7.22
N LEU A 83 0.78 -7.80 -6.14
CA LEU A 83 0.91 -6.39 -5.82
C LEU A 83 2.36 -5.94 -6.05
N VAL A 84 2.54 -5.03 -6.98
CA VAL A 84 3.84 -4.39 -7.23
C VAL A 84 3.76 -2.94 -6.77
N PHE A 85 4.59 -2.57 -5.83
CA PHE A 85 4.67 -1.21 -5.33
C PHE A 85 6.07 -0.63 -5.54
N THR A 86 6.13 0.44 -6.32
CA THR A 86 7.36 1.18 -6.62
C THR A 86 7.19 2.60 -6.13
N PRO A 87 7.74 2.98 -4.97
CA PRO A 87 7.72 4.36 -4.50
C PRO A 87 8.67 5.20 -5.38
N GLU A 88 8.11 6.06 -6.21
CA GLU A 88 8.88 6.82 -7.21
C GLU A 88 9.81 7.89 -6.61
N GLU A 89 9.38 8.56 -5.54
CA GLU A 89 10.10 9.75 -5.06
C GLU A 89 10.59 9.69 -3.61
N ARG A 90 10.08 8.79 -2.79
CA ARG A 90 10.41 8.73 -1.36
C ARG A 90 10.54 7.30 -0.88
N ALA A 91 11.77 6.89 -0.77
CA ALA A 91 12.08 5.66 -0.06
C ALA A 91 11.58 5.74 1.38
N PHE A 92 11.02 4.64 1.88
CA PHE A 92 10.84 4.50 3.31
C PHE A 92 12.21 4.54 4.01
N ASP A 93 12.31 5.24 5.13
CA ASP A 93 13.46 5.09 5.98
C ASP A 93 13.58 3.61 6.45
N PRO A 94 14.76 3.15 6.90
CA PRO A 94 14.99 1.73 7.21
C PRO A 94 14.05 1.16 8.29
N LYS A 95 13.59 2.00 9.22
CA LYS A 95 12.64 1.59 10.26
C LYS A 95 11.24 1.41 9.67
N THR A 96 10.75 2.41 8.94
CA THR A 96 9.45 2.39 8.28
C THR A 96 9.37 1.24 7.27
N LEU A 97 10.42 1.00 6.49
CA LEU A 97 10.49 -0.14 5.56
C LEU A 97 10.30 -1.47 6.29
N ARG A 98 10.97 -1.66 7.43
CA ARG A 98 10.81 -2.88 8.23
C ARG A 98 9.41 -3.05 8.79
N ASP A 99 8.82 -1.96 9.30
CA ASP A 99 7.47 -1.97 9.87
C ASP A 99 6.42 -2.30 8.79
N VAL A 100 6.57 -1.74 7.59
CA VAL A 100 5.74 -2.06 6.41
C VAL A 100 5.90 -3.52 6.01
N MET A 101 7.12 -4.01 5.87
CA MET A 101 7.37 -5.41 5.51
C MET A 101 6.78 -6.37 6.54
N ALA A 102 6.88 -6.05 7.83
CA ALA A 102 6.30 -6.86 8.91
C ALA A 102 4.77 -6.88 8.80
N ALA A 103 4.13 -5.73 8.61
CA ALA A 103 2.68 -5.62 8.46
C ALA A 103 2.14 -6.38 7.23
N LEU A 104 2.92 -6.45 6.15
CA LEU A 104 2.53 -7.12 4.90
C LEU A 104 2.94 -8.61 4.84
N SER A 105 3.54 -9.16 5.89
CA SER A 105 4.02 -10.55 5.90
C SER A 105 2.92 -11.61 5.73
N ASP A 106 1.69 -11.28 6.09
CA ASP A 106 0.52 -12.14 5.96
C ASP A 106 -0.42 -11.72 4.81
N ALA A 107 0.09 -10.92 3.86
CA ALA A 107 -0.67 -10.55 2.67
C ALA A 107 -1.12 -11.79 1.88
N PRO A 108 -2.35 -11.80 1.32
CA PRO A 108 -2.92 -13.01 0.71
C PRO A 108 -2.25 -13.43 -0.59
N GLY A 109 -1.61 -12.49 -1.30
CA GLY A 109 -0.93 -12.71 -2.57
C GLY A 109 0.58 -12.48 -2.51
N GLN A 110 1.20 -12.31 -3.65
CA GLN A 110 2.60 -11.92 -3.75
C GLN A 110 2.75 -10.40 -3.70
N VAL A 111 3.63 -9.91 -2.84
CA VAL A 111 3.96 -8.48 -2.75
C VAL A 111 5.40 -8.27 -3.21
N ILE A 112 5.60 -7.40 -4.19
CA ILE A 112 6.91 -6.92 -4.64
C ILE A 112 7.03 -5.45 -4.25
N LEU A 113 7.99 -5.15 -3.39
CA LEU A 113 8.28 -3.80 -2.93
C LEU A 113 9.67 -3.39 -3.42
N THR A 114 9.75 -2.36 -4.25
CA THR A 114 11.05 -1.81 -4.66
C THR A 114 11.51 -0.74 -3.67
N SER A 115 12.81 -0.68 -3.43
CA SER A 115 13.41 0.32 -2.56
C SER A 115 14.83 0.66 -3.01
N PRO A 116 15.21 1.93 -3.10
CA PRO A 116 16.58 2.33 -3.34
C PRO A 116 17.46 2.16 -2.09
N ILE A 117 16.86 1.90 -0.95
CA ILE A 117 17.57 1.70 0.32
C ILE A 117 17.71 0.20 0.58
N LYS A 118 18.95 -0.23 0.76
CA LYS A 118 19.24 -1.62 1.14
C LYS A 118 18.71 -1.91 2.54
N HIS A 119 17.95 -2.99 2.66
CA HIS A 119 17.48 -3.44 3.96
C HIS A 119 18.66 -3.78 4.88
N LYS A 120 18.60 -3.35 6.13
CA LYS A 120 19.60 -3.66 7.16
C LYS A 120 19.00 -4.52 8.25
N GLY A 121 19.70 -5.59 8.60
CA GLY A 121 19.32 -6.49 9.68
C GLY A 121 18.50 -7.69 9.21
N ARG A 122 17.80 -8.35 10.15
CA ARG A 122 17.00 -9.55 9.88
C ARG A 122 15.72 -9.16 9.13
N LEU A 123 15.44 -9.84 8.03
CA LEU A 123 14.19 -9.69 7.29
C LEU A 123 12.99 -10.19 8.10
N PRO A 124 11.83 -9.54 8.00
CA PRO A 124 10.58 -10.09 8.48
C PRO A 124 10.27 -11.44 7.79
N LYS A 125 9.44 -12.25 8.42
CA LYS A 125 9.07 -13.57 7.91
C LYS A 125 8.43 -13.45 6.50
N GLY A 126 8.82 -14.35 5.61
CA GLY A 126 8.23 -14.44 4.25
C GLY A 126 8.87 -13.53 3.22
N TRP A 127 9.78 -12.64 3.61
CA TRP A 127 10.44 -11.71 2.69
C TRP A 127 11.79 -12.23 2.18
N THR A 128 12.06 -11.95 0.92
CA THR A 128 13.36 -12.20 0.26
C THR A 128 13.81 -10.89 -0.41
N VAL A 129 15.09 -10.56 -0.31
CA VAL A 129 15.69 -9.41 -1.01
C VAL A 129 16.36 -9.89 -2.28
N VAL A 130 16.04 -9.24 -3.40
CA VAL A 130 16.74 -9.38 -4.67
C VAL A 130 17.46 -8.06 -4.95
N GLU A 131 18.79 -8.10 -5.00
CA GLU A 131 19.58 -6.93 -5.40
C GLU A 131 19.63 -6.87 -6.93
N ILE A 132 19.25 -5.72 -7.48
CA ILE A 132 19.34 -5.45 -8.92
C ILE A 132 20.57 -4.60 -9.11
N GLU A 133 21.58 -5.14 -9.80
CA GLU A 133 22.73 -4.34 -10.22
C GLU A 133 22.32 -3.50 -11.43
N GLU A 134 22.73 -2.24 -11.42
CA GLU A 134 22.55 -1.35 -12.57
C GLU A 134 23.39 -1.93 -13.72
N ALA A 135 22.75 -2.44 -14.77
CA ALA A 135 23.45 -2.83 -15.98
C ALA A 135 24.13 -1.56 -16.52
N ALA A 136 25.45 -1.55 -16.59
CA ALA A 136 26.18 -0.47 -17.22
C ALA A 136 25.67 -0.32 -18.65
N PHE A 137 24.93 0.78 -18.90
CA PHE A 137 24.46 1.12 -20.23
C PHE A 137 25.72 1.51 -21.02
N ASP A 138 26.21 0.60 -21.84
CA ASP A 138 27.37 0.84 -22.70
C ASP A 138 26.92 1.83 -23.79
N SER A 139 27.21 3.13 -23.55
CA SER A 139 26.89 4.23 -24.45
C SER A 139 27.77 4.27 -25.70
N THR A 140 28.49 3.22 -26.03
CA THR A 140 29.44 3.14 -27.17
C THR A 140 28.82 2.61 -28.46
N GLN A 141 27.51 2.42 -28.58
CA GLN A 141 26.88 2.02 -29.84
C GLN A 141 25.98 3.11 -30.45
N THR A 142 26.50 4.30 -30.70
CA THR A 142 25.81 5.27 -31.58
C THR A 142 26.82 6.09 -32.39
N GLU A 143 27.69 5.40 -33.15
CA GLU A 143 28.34 6.00 -34.32
C GLU A 143 28.39 4.98 -35.47
N GLY A 144 27.19 4.69 -36.00
CA GLY A 144 27.03 4.05 -37.30
C GLY A 144 26.53 5.09 -38.28
N GLY A 145 27.44 5.90 -38.82
CA GLY A 145 27.14 6.90 -39.84
C GLY A 145 26.49 6.28 -41.07
N VAL A 146 25.28 6.69 -41.37
CA VAL A 146 24.62 6.46 -42.68
C VAL A 146 25.23 7.45 -43.63
N SER A 147 26.19 6.99 -44.47
CA SER A 147 26.64 7.70 -45.64
C SER A 147 25.59 7.54 -46.75
N LEU A 148 24.86 8.59 -47.06
CA LEU A 148 24.03 8.72 -48.25
C LEU A 148 24.96 9.24 -49.36
N SER A 149 25.35 8.38 -50.30
CA SER A 149 25.93 8.80 -51.57
C SER A 149 24.83 8.95 -52.62
N MET A 150 24.74 10.13 -53.18
CA MET A 150 23.95 10.43 -54.36
C MET A 150 24.57 9.78 -55.62
#